data_3fe53c9331b9467fc33b976a7c3f54d7
#
_entry.id   3fe53c9331b9467fc33b976a7c3f54d7
#
_cell.length_a   1.000
_cell.length_b   1.000
_cell.length_c   1.000
_cell.angle_alpha   90.00
_cell.angle_beta   90.00
_cell.angle_gamma   90.00
#
_symmetry.space_group_name_H-M   'P 1'
#
loop_
_entity.id
_entity.type
_entity.pdbx_description
1 polymer ?
#
loop_
_entity_poly.entity_id
_entity_poly.type
_entity_poly.pdbx_seq_one_letter_code
_entity_poly.pdbx_strand_id
1 'polypeptide(L)'
;MNKYTVMAAGLVLSLGLVAGCGSSDGAEAGKAPEKGASDAPKDAPKAGGPVYSGPAIPGLADKQAWSLPRADAIDLGDTFLFVKTGAGEYASGGGSKDDPLDGTTGLLHSTDQPGPVELEFRDVKTGAVRKTLKVTTERVAATTWRDGVPAFEVRSSSTTESDGLSAEGTTTTITVYGSDGAELGKAEHEGDTPFHVHEGHLIEQADQATLQLTPIGGGQPRKVTCGGLQASCSFDPRNKDIDGGSGHAPLITGKYTFHVNNGSTYETDPEELVMSDLATGKKVWSSADVTPPKGVELDDKGVRTSGSIRVLDVRDGRILTAWGAGAFLTDTWVTATYDLASGKQIGGSTRYAYEDFPGDTINTEGSSVFSPDHQLAAAATERGSTVWQLADGTEVWAQKEGEKAMTPLRFSPNGAVLYGTTEESDDTVLAVDARTKKVLVKDLPEDNVPLSARQSGYGYVSTDAGFFVFPAAG
;
A
#
# COMPACT_ATOMS: atom_id res chain seq x y z
N MET A 1 6.81 -30.03 48.41
CA MET A 1 8.17 -30.56 48.34
C MET A 1 8.36 -31.22 47.02
N ASN A 2 9.07 -30.60 46.10
CA ASN A 2 9.89 -31.23 45.07
C ASN A 2 10.61 -30.09 44.29
N LYS A 3 11.89 -30.04 44.51
CA LYS A 3 12.83 -29.13 43.83
C LYS A 3 13.26 -29.79 42.51
N TYR A 4 13.20 -29.08 41.40
CA TYR A 4 13.96 -29.44 40.19
C TYR A 4 14.94 -28.32 39.86
N THR A 5 16.18 -28.72 39.83
CA THR A 5 17.39 -27.94 39.50
C THR A 5 17.48 -27.77 37.98
N VAL A 6 17.67 -26.55 37.53
CA VAL A 6 17.96 -26.23 36.11
C VAL A 6 19.49 -26.13 35.94
N MET A 7 20.03 -26.98 35.07
CA MET A 7 21.41 -26.88 34.60
C MET A 7 21.49 -25.92 33.41
N ALA A 8 22.36 -24.93 33.52
CA ALA A 8 22.77 -24.06 32.41
C ALA A 8 23.95 -24.69 31.71
N ALA A 9 23.82 -24.88 30.37
CA ALA A 9 24.94 -25.25 29.50
C ALA A 9 25.40 -23.99 28.75
N GLY A 10 26.62 -23.57 29.04
CA GLY A 10 27.29 -22.50 28.30
C GLY A 10 27.90 -23.00 27.01
N LEU A 11 27.72 -22.25 25.93
CA LEU A 11 28.40 -22.47 24.66
C LEU A 11 29.42 -21.35 24.46
N VAL A 12 30.71 -21.77 24.44
CA VAL A 12 31.87 -20.90 24.16
C VAL A 12 32.08 -20.88 22.66
N LEU A 13 32.03 -19.70 22.03
CA LEU A 13 32.46 -19.47 20.67
C LEU A 13 33.92 -19.01 20.67
N SER A 14 34.82 -19.83 20.08
CA SER A 14 36.21 -19.52 19.85
C SER A 14 36.40 -18.77 18.53
N LEU A 15 36.94 -17.55 18.59
CA LEU A 15 37.46 -16.81 17.44
C LEU A 15 38.85 -17.38 17.07
N GLY A 16 38.99 -17.83 15.84
CA GLY A 16 40.27 -18.16 15.23
C GLY A 16 40.81 -17.00 14.40
N LEU A 17 41.83 -16.31 14.89
CA LEU A 17 42.70 -15.40 14.13
C LEU A 17 43.77 -16.24 13.45
N VAL A 18 43.90 -16.17 12.13
CA VAL A 18 45.08 -16.64 11.40
C VAL A 18 45.81 -15.42 10.83
N ALA A 19 46.93 -15.10 11.42
CA ALA A 19 47.92 -14.20 10.86
C ALA A 19 48.98 -15.05 10.12
N GLY A 20 49.19 -14.75 8.83
CA GLY A 20 50.23 -15.34 8.00
C GLY A 20 51.12 -14.24 7.44
N CYS A 21 52.27 -14.02 8.04
CA CYS A 21 53.40 -13.28 7.46
C CYS A 21 54.20 -14.23 6.58
N GLY A 22 54.57 -13.79 5.38
CA GLY A 22 55.57 -14.44 4.53
C GLY A 22 56.23 -13.39 3.65
N SER A 23 57.49 -13.17 3.87
CA SER A 23 58.38 -12.16 3.28
C SER A 23 59.08 -12.66 2.01
N SER A 24 59.36 -11.68 1.17
CA SER A 24 60.62 -11.41 0.42
C SER A 24 60.86 -12.02 -0.97
N ASP A 25 61.18 -11.05 -1.83
CA ASP A 25 62.19 -10.99 -2.90
C ASP A 25 61.79 -11.33 -4.34
N GLY A 26 62.03 -10.32 -5.20
CA GLY A 26 62.14 -10.50 -6.66
C GLY A 26 61.66 -9.30 -7.47
N ALA A 27 62.59 -8.36 -7.69
CA ALA A 27 62.37 -7.24 -8.64
C ALA A 27 62.34 -7.75 -10.07
N GLU A 28 61.28 -7.37 -10.83
CA GLU A 28 61.38 -7.18 -12.28
C GLU A 28 60.40 -6.09 -12.74
N ALA A 29 60.96 -5.11 -13.43
CA ALA A 29 60.23 -4.00 -14.03
C ALA A 29 59.45 -4.48 -15.23
N GLY A 30 58.11 -4.45 -15.12
CA GLY A 30 57.20 -4.80 -16.20
C GLY A 30 56.02 -3.84 -16.25
N LYS A 31 56.01 -2.97 -17.27
CA LYS A 31 54.91 -2.24 -17.90
C LYS A 31 53.60 -2.08 -17.10
N ALA A 32 53.26 -0.82 -16.83
CA ALA A 32 51.93 -0.41 -16.37
C ALA A 32 50.81 -0.99 -17.27
N PRO A 33 49.77 -1.60 -16.69
CA PRO A 33 48.58 -1.90 -17.44
C PRO A 33 47.80 -0.61 -17.69
N GLU A 34 47.43 -0.40 -18.95
CA GLU A 34 46.47 0.60 -19.40
C GLU A 34 45.23 0.54 -18.53
N LYS A 35 44.80 1.70 -18.08
CA LYS A 35 43.48 1.90 -17.47
C LYS A 35 42.42 1.32 -18.43
N GLY A 36 41.89 0.18 -18.08
CA GLY A 36 40.66 -0.35 -18.67
C GLY A 36 39.59 0.69 -18.48
N ALA A 37 39.15 1.27 -19.58
CA ALA A 37 37.95 2.10 -19.62
C ALA A 37 36.81 1.24 -19.05
N SER A 38 36.22 1.71 -17.97
CA SER A 38 34.95 1.21 -17.45
C SER A 38 33.95 1.29 -18.61
N ASP A 39 33.53 0.16 -19.15
CA ASP A 39 32.38 0.07 -20.04
C ASP A 39 31.15 0.55 -19.25
N ALA A 40 30.86 1.84 -19.36
CA ALA A 40 29.53 2.37 -19.06
C ALA A 40 28.56 1.65 -20.00
N PRO A 41 27.39 1.19 -19.52
CA PRO A 41 26.40 0.55 -20.36
C PRO A 41 26.07 1.46 -21.53
N LYS A 42 26.31 0.99 -22.75
CA LYS A 42 26.18 1.73 -24.01
C LYS A 42 24.75 1.98 -24.46
N ASP A 43 23.76 1.58 -23.70
CA ASP A 43 22.35 1.75 -24.03
C ASP A 43 21.62 2.62 -23.00
N ALA A 44 22.01 3.87 -22.87
CA ALA A 44 21.06 4.89 -22.43
C ALA A 44 19.92 4.91 -23.48
N PRO A 45 18.64 4.76 -23.06
CA PRO A 45 17.54 4.78 -24.00
C PRO A 45 17.62 6.09 -24.80
N LYS A 46 17.66 5.98 -26.13
CA LYS A 46 17.49 7.15 -26.99
C LYS A 46 16.17 7.78 -26.59
N ALA A 47 16.20 9.05 -26.18
CA ALA A 47 15.04 9.87 -25.90
C ALA A 47 14.12 9.89 -27.14
N GLY A 48 13.19 8.97 -27.22
CA GLY A 48 12.29 8.74 -28.35
C GLY A 48 10.83 8.57 -27.93
N GLY A 49 10.52 8.71 -26.66
CA GLY A 49 9.15 8.72 -26.14
C GLY A 49 8.47 10.09 -26.33
N PRO A 50 7.15 10.16 -26.07
CA PRO A 50 6.42 11.43 -26.13
C PRO A 50 7.00 12.45 -25.15
N VAL A 51 6.94 13.73 -25.52
CA VAL A 51 7.35 14.84 -24.64
C VAL A 51 6.09 15.30 -23.89
N TYR A 52 6.19 15.42 -22.58
CA TYR A 52 5.12 15.98 -21.78
C TYR A 52 4.84 17.44 -22.20
N SER A 53 3.62 17.71 -22.56
CA SER A 53 3.14 19.04 -22.99
C SER A 53 2.02 19.58 -22.10
N GLY A 54 1.72 18.90 -21.02
CA GLY A 54 0.71 19.34 -20.05
C GLY A 54 1.18 20.51 -19.16
N PRO A 55 0.35 20.93 -18.21
CA PRO A 55 0.70 22.00 -17.28
C PRO A 55 1.88 21.60 -16.38
N ALA A 56 2.60 22.60 -15.86
CA ALA A 56 3.59 22.33 -14.82
C ALA A 56 2.93 21.69 -13.60
N ILE A 57 3.54 20.62 -13.08
CA ILE A 57 3.00 19.83 -11.94
C ILE A 57 3.79 20.24 -10.69
N PRO A 58 3.19 20.97 -9.74
CA PRO A 58 3.87 21.33 -8.50
C PRO A 58 4.38 20.10 -7.77
N GLY A 59 5.60 20.16 -7.23
CA GLY A 59 6.22 19.03 -6.52
C GLY A 59 6.99 18.06 -7.43
N LEU A 60 6.92 18.24 -8.75
CA LEU A 60 7.76 17.55 -9.73
C LEU A 60 8.75 18.53 -10.38
N ALA A 61 9.86 17.99 -10.86
CA ALA A 61 10.81 18.76 -11.65
C ALA A 61 10.20 19.18 -13.02
N ASP A 62 10.65 20.31 -13.58
CA ASP A 62 10.14 20.83 -14.86
C ASP A 62 10.40 19.89 -16.06
N LYS A 63 11.35 18.99 -15.93
CA LYS A 63 11.74 18.07 -17.00
C LYS A 63 11.45 16.63 -16.61
N GLN A 64 10.75 15.93 -17.51
CA GLN A 64 10.60 14.49 -17.40
C GLN A 64 11.97 13.79 -17.48
N ALA A 65 12.13 12.72 -16.71
CA ALA A 65 13.30 11.85 -16.78
C ALA A 65 13.22 10.96 -18.03
N TRP A 66 12.05 10.39 -18.26
CA TRP A 66 11.75 9.54 -19.41
C TRP A 66 10.24 9.40 -19.60
N SER A 67 9.83 8.79 -20.71
CA SER A 67 8.42 8.57 -21.04
C SER A 67 8.23 7.33 -21.91
N LEU A 68 6.99 6.86 -21.95
CA LEU A 68 6.49 5.86 -22.89
C LEU A 68 5.25 6.39 -23.62
N PRO A 69 4.84 5.79 -24.75
CA PRO A 69 3.48 5.90 -25.22
C PRO A 69 2.48 5.57 -24.11
N ARG A 70 1.20 5.82 -24.33
CA ARG A 70 0.16 5.48 -23.36
C ARG A 70 0.37 4.06 -22.81
N ALA A 71 0.50 3.94 -21.51
CA ALA A 71 0.77 2.70 -20.81
C ALA A 71 0.33 2.84 -19.35
N ASP A 72 -0.11 1.75 -18.77
CA ASP A 72 -0.27 1.62 -17.33
C ASP A 72 0.88 0.82 -16.75
N ALA A 73 1.18 1.06 -15.49
CA ALA A 73 2.29 0.43 -14.80
C ALA A 73 1.90 -0.05 -13.41
N ILE A 74 2.51 -1.16 -12.98
CA ILE A 74 2.56 -1.53 -11.56
C ILE A 74 3.86 -0.99 -10.97
N ASP A 75 3.74 -0.22 -9.90
CA ASP A 75 4.89 0.27 -9.13
C ASP A 75 5.38 -0.83 -8.17
N LEU A 76 6.55 -1.35 -8.43
CA LEU A 76 7.23 -2.37 -7.64
C LEU A 76 8.38 -1.80 -6.78
N GLY A 77 8.40 -0.47 -6.59
CA GLY A 77 9.41 0.25 -5.82
C GLY A 77 10.44 0.96 -6.70
N ASP A 78 11.57 0.36 -6.97
CA ASP A 78 12.59 0.91 -7.87
C ASP A 78 12.41 0.50 -9.34
N THR A 79 11.34 -0.23 -9.63
CA THR A 79 11.00 -0.81 -10.92
C THR A 79 9.53 -0.60 -11.23
N PHE A 80 9.24 -0.18 -12.46
CA PHE A 80 7.90 -0.25 -13.03
C PHE A 80 7.75 -1.52 -13.87
N LEU A 81 6.61 -2.19 -13.70
CA LEU A 81 6.19 -3.29 -14.56
C LEU A 81 5.19 -2.78 -15.58
N PHE A 82 5.45 -3.08 -16.85
CA PHE A 82 4.54 -2.85 -17.97
C PHE A 82 4.20 -4.17 -18.64
N VAL A 83 2.99 -4.25 -19.22
CA VAL A 83 2.57 -5.37 -20.04
C VAL A 83 2.51 -4.95 -21.50
N LYS A 84 3.18 -5.71 -22.38
CA LYS A 84 3.04 -5.62 -23.82
C LYS A 84 2.20 -6.76 -24.34
N THR A 85 1.19 -6.45 -25.10
CA THR A 85 0.35 -7.43 -25.80
C THR A 85 1.04 -7.98 -27.05
N GLY A 86 0.47 -9.01 -27.66
CA GLY A 86 1.01 -9.63 -28.87
C GLY A 86 1.20 -8.69 -30.06
N ALA A 87 0.55 -7.53 -30.09
CA ALA A 87 0.76 -6.47 -31.08
C ALA A 87 1.97 -5.57 -30.78
N GLY A 88 2.64 -5.78 -29.64
CA GLY A 88 3.77 -4.96 -29.17
C GLY A 88 3.35 -3.62 -28.54
N GLU A 89 2.06 -3.41 -28.35
CA GLU A 89 1.50 -2.24 -27.67
C GLU A 89 1.49 -2.46 -26.15
N TYR A 90 1.68 -1.38 -25.41
CA TYR A 90 1.51 -1.43 -23.96
C TYR A 90 0.04 -1.53 -23.61
N ALA A 91 -0.26 -2.36 -22.61
CA ALA A 91 -1.60 -2.41 -22.03
C ALA A 91 -1.91 -1.05 -21.37
N SER A 92 -3.11 -0.57 -21.61
CA SER A 92 -3.62 0.67 -21.05
C SER A 92 -5.13 0.54 -20.84
N GLY A 93 -5.65 1.08 -19.73
CA GLY A 93 -7.08 1.10 -19.44
C GLY A 93 -7.60 -0.08 -18.64
N GLY A 94 -6.74 -0.79 -17.93
CA GLY A 94 -7.16 -1.82 -16.97
C GLY A 94 -7.66 -1.26 -15.64
N GLY A 95 -7.31 -0.01 -15.30
CA GLY A 95 -7.84 0.70 -14.14
C GLY A 95 -9.17 1.37 -14.47
N SER A 96 -10.19 1.19 -13.64
CA SER A 96 -11.40 2.02 -13.70
C SER A 96 -10.98 3.47 -13.52
N LYS A 97 -11.49 4.37 -14.37
CA LYS A 97 -11.36 5.82 -14.16
C LYS A 97 -11.98 6.27 -12.83
N ASP A 98 -12.77 5.40 -12.22
CA ASP A 98 -13.55 5.65 -11.02
C ASP A 98 -12.75 5.42 -9.72
N ASP A 99 -11.45 5.07 -9.82
CA ASP A 99 -10.57 4.95 -8.66
C ASP A 99 -9.24 5.70 -8.89
N PRO A 100 -9.26 7.04 -8.89
CA PRO A 100 -8.07 7.85 -9.09
C PRO A 100 -7.10 7.82 -7.89
N LEU A 101 -7.51 7.19 -6.77
CA LEU A 101 -6.85 7.32 -5.48
C LEU A 101 -5.84 6.21 -5.19
N ASP A 102 -5.94 5.11 -5.88
CA ASP A 102 -5.02 4.00 -5.69
C ASP A 102 -4.24 3.71 -6.98
N GLY A 103 -3.03 4.25 -7.10
CA GLY A 103 -2.05 3.77 -8.08
C GLY A 103 -1.73 2.29 -7.93
N THR A 104 -2.49 1.60 -7.13
CA THR A 104 -2.57 0.16 -6.90
C THR A 104 -3.88 -0.46 -7.42
N THR A 105 -4.67 0.22 -8.25
CA THR A 105 -5.68 -0.47 -9.05
C THR A 105 -4.95 -1.42 -9.98
N GLY A 106 -4.49 -2.37 -9.35
CA GLY A 106 -3.53 -3.34 -9.70
C GLY A 106 -3.84 -4.21 -10.92
N LEU A 107 -4.86 -3.93 -11.69
CA LEU A 107 -5.18 -4.67 -12.90
C LEU A 107 -4.48 -4.03 -14.09
N LEU A 108 -3.36 -4.62 -14.51
CA LEU A 108 -2.59 -4.13 -15.66
C LEU A 108 -3.02 -4.78 -16.98
N HIS A 109 -3.56 -6.00 -16.91
CA HIS A 109 -4.00 -6.74 -18.08
C HIS A 109 -5.10 -7.73 -17.68
N SER A 110 -6.15 -7.81 -18.50
CA SER A 110 -7.21 -8.81 -18.36
C SER A 110 -7.80 -9.16 -19.72
N THR A 111 -7.97 -10.47 -19.99
CA THR A 111 -8.63 -11.02 -21.17
C THR A 111 -9.43 -12.25 -20.78
N ASP A 112 -10.43 -12.60 -21.59
CA ASP A 112 -11.27 -13.79 -21.34
C ASP A 112 -10.54 -15.13 -21.58
N GLN A 113 -9.40 -15.09 -22.26
CA GLN A 113 -8.63 -16.27 -22.59
C GLN A 113 -7.14 -16.03 -22.37
N PRO A 114 -6.38 -17.03 -21.88
CA PRO A 114 -4.95 -16.89 -21.75
C PRO A 114 -4.26 -16.63 -23.11
N GLY A 115 -3.45 -15.59 -23.16
CA GLY A 115 -2.69 -15.19 -24.34
C GLY A 115 -1.23 -14.87 -24.00
N PRO A 116 -0.34 -14.88 -25.02
CA PRO A 116 1.06 -14.52 -24.81
C PRO A 116 1.18 -13.02 -24.58
N VAL A 117 1.85 -12.65 -23.49
CA VAL A 117 2.22 -11.25 -23.18
C VAL A 117 3.69 -11.16 -22.80
N GLU A 118 4.26 -9.98 -22.96
CA GLU A 118 5.60 -9.66 -22.54
C GLU A 118 5.56 -8.69 -21.36
N LEU A 119 6.11 -9.10 -20.24
CA LEU A 119 6.24 -8.31 -19.01
C LEU A 119 7.58 -7.59 -19.07
N GLU A 120 7.56 -6.26 -19.09
CA GLU A 120 8.76 -5.44 -19.20
C GLU A 120 9.02 -4.70 -17.90
N PHE A 121 10.16 -4.98 -17.29
CA PHE A 121 10.61 -4.36 -16.03
C PHE A 121 11.53 -3.19 -16.35
N ARG A 122 11.13 -2.00 -15.95
CA ARG A 122 11.90 -0.77 -16.18
C ARG A 122 12.36 -0.11 -14.90
N ASP A 123 13.60 0.33 -14.93
CA ASP A 123 14.17 1.17 -13.89
C ASP A 123 13.38 2.49 -13.76
N VAL A 124 12.91 2.82 -12.56
CA VAL A 124 12.10 4.02 -12.32
C VAL A 124 12.82 5.30 -12.70
N LYS A 125 14.13 5.41 -12.47
CA LYS A 125 14.91 6.64 -12.67
C LYS A 125 15.28 6.88 -14.11
N THR A 126 15.61 5.80 -14.82
CA THR A 126 16.21 5.89 -16.16
C THR A 126 15.30 5.42 -17.28
N GLY A 127 14.22 4.69 -16.96
CA GLY A 127 13.36 4.04 -17.94
C GLY A 127 14.04 2.87 -18.68
N ALA A 128 15.26 2.50 -18.30
CA ALA A 128 15.97 1.39 -18.92
C ALA A 128 15.28 0.06 -18.61
N VAL A 129 15.14 -0.79 -19.63
CA VAL A 129 14.62 -2.14 -19.46
C VAL A 129 15.65 -2.97 -18.69
N ARG A 130 15.29 -3.40 -17.49
CA ARG A 130 16.12 -4.27 -16.64
C ARG A 130 15.94 -5.74 -16.99
N LYS A 131 14.71 -6.12 -17.32
CA LYS A 131 14.32 -7.49 -17.61
C LYS A 131 13.07 -7.53 -18.48
N THR A 132 12.92 -8.61 -19.22
CA THR A 132 11.71 -8.97 -19.94
C THR A 132 11.37 -10.43 -19.62
N LEU A 133 10.10 -10.69 -19.34
CA LEU A 133 9.58 -12.04 -19.09
C LEU A 133 8.40 -12.29 -20.04
N LYS A 134 8.41 -13.40 -20.75
CA LYS A 134 7.28 -13.82 -21.59
C LYS A 134 6.44 -14.85 -20.84
N VAL A 135 5.15 -14.58 -20.74
CA VAL A 135 4.19 -15.44 -20.06
C VAL A 135 2.94 -15.61 -20.92
N THR A 136 2.23 -16.71 -20.69
CA THR A 136 0.87 -16.89 -21.23
C THR A 136 -0.08 -16.69 -20.06
N THR A 137 -0.96 -15.71 -20.17
CA THR A 137 -1.82 -15.28 -19.05
C THR A 137 -3.11 -14.64 -19.55
N GLU A 138 -4.13 -14.69 -18.75
CA GLU A 138 -5.37 -13.93 -18.91
C GLU A 138 -5.38 -12.68 -18.01
N ARG A 139 -4.55 -12.65 -16.94
CA ARG A 139 -4.56 -11.55 -15.99
C ARG A 139 -3.17 -11.27 -15.42
N VAL A 140 -2.84 -9.99 -15.34
CA VAL A 140 -1.69 -9.45 -14.59
C VAL A 140 -2.19 -8.37 -13.66
N ALA A 141 -1.97 -8.51 -12.36
CA ALA A 141 -2.44 -7.56 -11.37
C ALA A 141 -1.40 -7.33 -10.27
N ALA A 142 -1.39 -6.13 -9.68
CA ALA A 142 -0.58 -5.83 -8.50
C ALA A 142 -1.04 -6.65 -7.30
N THR A 143 -0.11 -6.99 -6.45
CA THR A 143 -0.37 -7.59 -5.15
C THR A 143 0.76 -7.22 -4.20
N THR A 144 0.69 -7.71 -2.98
CA THR A 144 1.81 -7.70 -2.05
C THR A 144 2.27 -9.12 -1.73
N TRP A 145 3.55 -9.24 -1.50
CA TRP A 145 4.14 -10.45 -0.97
C TRP A 145 4.57 -10.18 0.46
N ARG A 146 4.62 -11.15 1.29
CA ARG A 146 4.96 -11.14 2.72
C ARG A 146 5.62 -9.85 3.22
N ASP A 147 5.10 -9.28 4.30
CA ASP A 147 5.55 -8.01 4.90
C ASP A 147 5.36 -6.76 4.00
N GLY A 148 4.32 -6.77 3.13
CA GLY A 148 3.98 -5.62 2.29
C GLY A 148 4.92 -5.38 1.11
N VAL A 149 5.78 -6.35 0.77
CA VAL A 149 6.70 -6.22 -0.36
C VAL A 149 5.89 -6.15 -1.66
N PRO A 150 6.06 -5.10 -2.49
CA PRO A 150 5.38 -5.00 -3.76
C PRO A 150 5.68 -6.20 -4.67
N ALA A 151 4.63 -6.77 -5.25
CA ALA A 151 4.67 -7.93 -6.11
C ALA A 151 3.56 -7.84 -7.15
N PHE A 152 3.50 -8.78 -8.07
CA PHE A 152 2.38 -8.91 -8.99
C PHE A 152 2.03 -10.37 -9.19
N GLU A 153 0.77 -10.61 -9.50
CA GLU A 153 0.25 -11.92 -9.84
C GLU A 153 0.03 -12.06 -11.34
N VAL A 154 0.21 -13.27 -11.81
CA VAL A 154 -0.11 -13.73 -13.17
C VAL A 154 -1.07 -14.89 -13.04
N ARG A 155 -2.25 -14.81 -13.70
CA ARG A 155 -3.25 -15.89 -13.69
C ARG A 155 -3.41 -16.49 -15.07
N SER A 156 -3.63 -17.81 -15.10
CA SER A 156 -3.95 -18.54 -16.32
C SER A 156 -4.90 -19.68 -15.99
N SER A 157 -6.10 -19.65 -16.56
CA SER A 157 -7.13 -20.66 -16.34
C SER A 157 -7.10 -21.72 -17.43
N SER A 158 -7.45 -22.93 -17.07
CA SER A 158 -7.69 -24.06 -17.97
C SER A 158 -9.00 -24.73 -17.60
N THR A 159 -9.79 -25.06 -18.60
CA THR A 159 -11.05 -25.77 -18.42
C THR A 159 -10.87 -27.23 -18.82
N THR A 160 -11.30 -28.14 -17.97
CA THR A 160 -11.38 -29.57 -18.28
C THR A 160 -12.81 -29.84 -18.72
N GLU A 161 -12.99 -30.27 -19.97
CA GLU A 161 -14.31 -30.65 -20.50
C GLU A 161 -14.83 -31.90 -19.76
N SER A 162 -16.15 -31.95 -19.57
CA SER A 162 -16.83 -33.13 -19.05
C SER A 162 -16.67 -34.31 -20.01
N ASP A 163 -16.25 -35.46 -19.52
CA ASP A 163 -16.21 -36.72 -20.27
C ASP A 163 -17.52 -37.50 -20.17
N GLY A 164 -18.56 -36.89 -19.60
CA GLY A 164 -19.87 -37.51 -19.37
C GLY A 164 -20.00 -38.22 -18.01
N LEU A 165 -18.90 -38.44 -17.32
CA LEU A 165 -18.84 -38.97 -15.94
C LEU A 165 -18.23 -38.01 -14.97
N SER A 166 -17.24 -37.22 -15.40
CA SER A 166 -16.63 -36.14 -14.63
C SER A 166 -17.36 -34.84 -14.90
N ALA A 167 -17.51 -34.01 -13.90
CA ALA A 167 -18.02 -32.65 -14.10
C ALA A 167 -16.98 -31.80 -14.87
N GLU A 168 -17.46 -30.85 -15.65
CA GLU A 168 -16.63 -29.77 -16.15
C GLU A 168 -16.00 -29.02 -14.96
N GLY A 169 -14.73 -28.65 -15.06
CA GLY A 169 -14.02 -27.96 -14.01
C GLY A 169 -13.06 -26.92 -14.56
N THR A 170 -12.93 -25.82 -13.85
CA THR A 170 -11.95 -24.78 -14.13
C THR A 170 -10.82 -24.86 -13.10
N THR A 171 -9.58 -24.84 -13.58
CA THR A 171 -8.39 -24.72 -12.72
C THR A 171 -7.64 -23.46 -13.08
N THR A 172 -7.49 -22.55 -12.13
CA THR A 172 -6.71 -21.31 -12.28
C THR A 172 -5.33 -21.50 -11.66
N THR A 173 -4.30 -21.36 -12.46
CA THR A 173 -2.92 -21.29 -12.00
C THR A 173 -2.57 -19.84 -11.67
N ILE A 174 -2.07 -19.61 -10.47
CA ILE A 174 -1.63 -18.31 -9.96
C ILE A 174 -0.13 -18.37 -9.72
N THR A 175 0.62 -17.45 -10.33
CA THR A 175 2.07 -17.31 -10.06
C THR A 175 2.33 -15.89 -9.59
N VAL A 176 3.01 -15.72 -8.46
CA VAL A 176 3.40 -14.42 -7.91
C VAL A 176 4.86 -14.16 -8.18
N TYR A 177 5.17 -12.96 -8.66
CA TYR A 177 6.53 -12.52 -9.00
C TYR A 177 6.91 -11.27 -8.22
N GLY A 178 8.19 -11.14 -7.90
CA GLY A 178 8.78 -9.95 -7.28
C GLY A 178 9.19 -8.87 -8.29
N SER A 179 9.72 -7.77 -7.78
CA SER A 179 10.17 -6.61 -8.56
C SER A 179 11.31 -6.90 -9.53
N ASP A 180 12.05 -7.95 -9.32
CA ASP A 180 13.10 -8.46 -10.21
C ASP A 180 12.60 -9.51 -11.21
N GLY A 181 11.28 -9.80 -11.19
CA GLY A 181 10.65 -10.85 -11.99
C GLY A 181 11.08 -12.27 -11.60
N ALA A 182 11.56 -12.47 -10.37
CA ALA A 182 11.73 -13.81 -9.81
C ALA A 182 10.38 -14.35 -9.33
N GLU A 183 10.13 -15.63 -9.57
CA GLU A 183 8.96 -16.31 -9.02
C GLU A 183 9.08 -16.41 -7.50
N LEU A 184 8.11 -15.88 -6.78
CA LEU A 184 8.02 -15.91 -5.32
C LEU A 184 7.20 -17.10 -4.83
N GLY A 185 6.23 -17.54 -5.63
CA GLY A 185 5.41 -18.69 -5.32
C GLY A 185 4.34 -18.95 -6.37
N LYS A 186 3.78 -20.16 -6.31
CA LYS A 186 2.75 -20.65 -7.21
C LYS A 186 1.66 -21.36 -6.43
N ALA A 187 0.41 -21.21 -6.86
CA ALA A 187 -0.75 -21.96 -6.36
C ALA A 187 -1.68 -22.33 -7.50
N GLU A 188 -2.54 -23.30 -7.24
CA GLU A 188 -3.65 -23.70 -8.10
C GLU A 188 -4.94 -23.52 -7.31
N HIS A 189 -5.97 -23.02 -7.98
CA HIS A 189 -7.30 -22.85 -7.44
C HIS A 189 -8.29 -23.60 -8.35
N GLU A 190 -9.09 -24.44 -7.75
CA GLU A 190 -10.10 -25.23 -8.46
C GLU A 190 -11.50 -24.61 -8.30
N GLY A 191 -12.25 -24.55 -9.40
CA GLY A 191 -13.61 -24.03 -9.44
C GLY A 191 -13.67 -22.53 -9.69
N ASP A 192 -14.90 -22.00 -9.59
CA ASP A 192 -15.24 -20.60 -9.95
C ASP A 192 -15.45 -19.71 -8.73
N THR A 193 -15.06 -20.17 -7.53
CA THR A 193 -15.18 -19.36 -6.31
C THR A 193 -14.27 -18.13 -6.43
N PRO A 194 -14.79 -16.92 -6.21
CA PRO A 194 -13.96 -15.72 -6.22
C PRO A 194 -12.85 -15.77 -5.16
N PHE A 195 -11.67 -15.34 -5.54
CA PHE A 195 -10.51 -15.26 -4.66
C PHE A 195 -9.66 -14.03 -4.93
N HIS A 196 -8.89 -13.63 -3.92
CA HIS A 196 -7.89 -12.58 -4.01
C HIS A 196 -6.51 -13.12 -3.65
N VAL A 197 -5.48 -12.49 -4.23
CA VAL A 197 -4.08 -12.75 -3.87
C VAL A 197 -3.55 -11.56 -3.09
N HIS A 198 -3.14 -11.78 -1.86
CA HIS A 198 -2.62 -10.72 -1.01
C HIS A 198 -1.66 -11.29 0.05
N GLU A 199 -0.55 -10.61 0.31
CA GLU A 199 0.47 -10.99 1.30
C GLU A 199 0.94 -12.45 1.20
N GLY A 200 1.05 -12.95 -0.04
CA GLY A 200 1.46 -14.32 -0.30
C GLY A 200 0.43 -15.39 0.08
N HIS A 201 -0.83 -15.01 0.16
CA HIS A 201 -1.95 -15.92 0.39
C HIS A 201 -2.98 -15.83 -0.73
N LEU A 202 -3.64 -16.94 -0.97
CA LEU A 202 -4.91 -17.02 -1.66
C LEU A 202 -6.00 -16.85 -0.61
N ILE A 203 -6.86 -15.86 -0.79
CA ILE A 203 -7.90 -15.47 0.17
C ILE A 203 -9.25 -15.72 -0.45
N GLU A 204 -10.05 -16.58 0.18
CA GLU A 204 -11.36 -16.99 -0.26
C GLU A 204 -12.37 -16.81 0.86
N GLN A 205 -13.61 -16.57 0.52
CA GLN A 205 -14.70 -16.61 1.49
C GLN A 205 -15.04 -18.08 1.79
N ALA A 206 -14.75 -18.54 3.01
CA ALA A 206 -15.02 -19.91 3.43
C ALA A 206 -16.49 -20.10 3.85
N ASP A 207 -17.05 -19.09 4.50
CA ASP A 207 -18.46 -18.99 4.90
C ASP A 207 -18.81 -17.50 5.13
N GLN A 208 -20.05 -17.22 5.56
CA GLN A 208 -20.51 -15.84 5.72
C GLN A 208 -19.66 -15.01 6.69
N ALA A 209 -19.00 -15.64 7.67
CA ALA A 209 -18.26 -14.97 8.72
C ALA A 209 -16.76 -15.29 8.72
N THR A 210 -16.25 -16.00 7.70
CA THR A 210 -14.89 -16.54 7.75
C THR A 210 -14.22 -16.47 6.38
N LEU A 211 -12.99 -15.96 6.36
CA LEU A 211 -12.08 -16.08 5.23
C LEU A 211 -11.15 -17.28 5.42
N GLN A 212 -10.87 -17.97 4.32
CA GLN A 212 -9.80 -18.96 4.25
C GLN A 212 -8.57 -18.34 3.58
N LEU A 213 -7.43 -18.42 4.26
CA LEU A 213 -6.14 -17.98 3.79
C LEU A 213 -5.29 -19.20 3.48
N THR A 214 -5.01 -19.43 2.20
CA THR A 214 -4.16 -20.52 1.74
C THR A 214 -2.80 -19.97 1.34
N PRO A 215 -1.68 -20.33 2.03
CA PRO A 215 -0.36 -19.81 1.69
C PRO A 215 0.07 -20.23 0.28
N ILE A 216 0.48 -19.29 -0.55
CA ILE A 216 1.05 -19.54 -1.88
C ILE A 216 2.46 -20.09 -1.72
N GLY A 217 2.77 -21.17 -2.46
CA GLY A 217 4.03 -21.90 -2.32
C GLY A 217 4.01 -22.99 -1.26
N GLY A 218 2.85 -23.27 -0.68
CA GLY A 218 2.63 -24.39 0.25
C GLY A 218 2.50 -23.96 1.71
N GLY A 219 1.78 -24.78 2.47
CA GLY A 219 1.46 -24.53 3.88
C GLY A 219 0.04 -24.98 4.20
N GLN A 220 -0.32 -24.96 5.49
CA GLN A 220 -1.67 -25.29 5.91
C GLN A 220 -2.60 -24.08 5.76
N PRO A 221 -3.77 -24.25 5.13
CA PRO A 221 -4.78 -23.22 5.10
C PRO A 221 -5.21 -22.83 6.52
N ARG A 222 -5.55 -21.56 6.67
CA ARG A 222 -6.00 -21.00 7.94
C ARG A 222 -7.31 -20.24 7.75
N LYS A 223 -8.19 -20.33 8.72
CA LYS A 223 -9.41 -19.53 8.80
C LYS A 223 -9.20 -18.29 9.65
N VAL A 224 -9.69 -17.14 9.17
CA VAL A 224 -9.73 -15.87 9.89
C VAL A 224 -11.19 -15.46 10.00
N THR A 225 -11.66 -15.27 11.24
CA THR A 225 -13.01 -14.81 11.49
C THR A 225 -13.08 -13.29 11.26
N CYS A 226 -14.06 -12.85 10.51
CA CYS A 226 -14.40 -11.44 10.40
C CYS A 226 -15.09 -11.01 11.68
N GLY A 227 -14.76 -9.83 12.21
CA GLY A 227 -15.32 -9.36 13.47
C GLY A 227 -16.83 -9.11 13.41
N GLY A 228 -17.49 -9.12 14.58
CA GLY A 228 -18.88 -8.72 14.77
C GLY A 228 -19.91 -9.86 14.69
N LEU A 229 -21.09 -9.60 15.28
CA LEU A 229 -22.20 -10.56 15.40
C LEU A 229 -23.01 -10.78 14.11
N GLN A 230 -22.84 -9.93 13.10
CA GLN A 230 -23.55 -9.98 11.82
C GLN A 230 -22.59 -9.86 10.63
N ALA A 231 -21.32 -10.15 10.83
CA ALA A 231 -20.30 -9.97 9.83
C ALA A 231 -20.55 -10.82 8.59
N SER A 232 -20.67 -10.18 7.43
CA SER A 232 -20.41 -10.84 6.16
C SER A 232 -18.98 -10.56 5.76
N CYS A 233 -18.18 -11.60 5.58
CA CYS A 233 -16.85 -11.47 5.06
C CYS A 233 -16.89 -11.13 3.57
N SER A 234 -16.51 -9.93 3.20
CA SER A 234 -16.05 -9.69 1.84
C SER A 234 -14.64 -9.13 1.93
N PHE A 235 -13.65 -9.83 1.41
CA PHE A 235 -12.29 -9.32 1.37
C PHE A 235 -12.07 -8.64 0.01
N ASP A 236 -11.82 -7.34 0.04
CA ASP A 236 -11.26 -6.60 -1.09
C ASP A 236 -9.97 -5.96 -0.60
N PRO A 237 -8.80 -6.31 -1.14
CA PRO A 237 -7.52 -5.74 -0.74
C PRO A 237 -7.41 -4.23 -1.00
N ARG A 238 -8.32 -3.68 -1.82
CA ARG A 238 -8.43 -2.24 -2.09
C ARG A 238 -9.22 -1.52 -1.01
N ASN A 239 -10.12 -2.22 -0.36
CA ASN A 239 -10.92 -1.64 0.72
C ASN A 239 -10.10 -1.62 2.00
N LYS A 240 -9.70 -0.44 2.43
CA LYS A 240 -9.00 -0.19 3.70
C LYS A 240 -9.96 0.09 4.84
N ASP A 241 -11.26 0.14 4.55
CA ASP A 241 -12.29 0.42 5.55
C ASP A 241 -12.45 -0.74 6.50
N ILE A 242 -11.85 -0.61 7.67
CA ILE A 242 -12.22 -1.41 8.82
C ILE A 242 -13.27 -0.62 9.58
N ASP A 243 -14.51 -0.81 9.16
CA ASP A 243 -15.64 -0.23 9.84
C ASP A 243 -16.25 -1.29 10.78
N GLY A 244 -16.43 -0.95 12.04
CA GLY A 244 -17.02 -1.84 13.05
C GLY A 244 -18.52 -2.09 12.88
N GLY A 245 -19.16 -1.47 11.90
CA GLY A 245 -20.62 -1.38 11.87
C GLY A 245 -21.37 -2.58 11.30
N SER A 246 -20.93 -3.25 10.27
CA SER A 246 -21.79 -4.22 9.57
C SER A 246 -21.05 -5.29 8.78
N GLY A 247 -19.98 -5.83 9.32
CA GLY A 247 -19.41 -7.04 8.73
C GLY A 247 -18.31 -6.80 7.72
N HIS A 248 -17.41 -5.93 8.04
CA HIS A 248 -16.27 -5.65 7.20
C HIS A 248 -15.19 -6.73 7.32
N ALA A 249 -14.57 -6.98 6.18
CA ALA A 249 -13.45 -7.89 6.08
C ALA A 249 -12.29 -7.44 6.98
N PRO A 250 -11.51 -8.38 7.54
CA PRO A 250 -10.30 -8.01 8.22
C PRO A 250 -9.32 -7.36 7.23
N LEU A 251 -8.72 -6.26 7.62
CA LEU A 251 -7.58 -5.72 6.90
C LEU A 251 -6.39 -6.65 7.08
N ILE A 252 -5.79 -7.08 5.99
CA ILE A 252 -4.57 -7.89 5.99
C ILE A 252 -3.43 -7.01 5.48
N THR A 253 -2.39 -6.85 6.27
CA THR A 253 -1.21 -6.07 5.89
C THR A 253 0.05 -6.69 6.48
N GLY A 254 1.01 -7.00 5.62
CA GLY A 254 2.21 -7.72 6.02
C GLY A 254 1.84 -9.01 6.75
N LYS A 255 2.45 -9.23 7.90
CA LYS A 255 2.18 -10.40 8.75
C LYS A 255 1.04 -10.22 9.74
N TYR A 256 0.18 -9.21 9.58
CA TYR A 256 -0.88 -8.88 10.52
C TYR A 256 -2.27 -8.89 9.90
N THR A 257 -3.25 -9.20 10.73
CA THR A 257 -4.67 -8.99 10.44
C THR A 257 -5.26 -8.04 11.46
N PHE A 258 -6.15 -7.18 11.01
CA PHE A 258 -6.91 -6.27 11.85
C PHE A 258 -8.38 -6.55 11.71
N HIS A 259 -9.11 -6.52 12.81
CA HIS A 259 -10.56 -6.52 12.83
C HIS A 259 -11.06 -5.65 13.98
N VAL A 260 -12.28 -5.14 13.86
CA VAL A 260 -12.94 -4.39 14.91
C VAL A 260 -13.99 -5.30 15.55
N ASN A 261 -13.89 -5.46 16.85
CA ASN A 261 -14.91 -6.11 17.65
C ASN A 261 -15.87 -5.06 18.18
N ASN A 262 -17.15 -5.20 17.90
CA ASN A 262 -18.19 -4.47 18.59
C ASN A 262 -18.45 -5.17 19.90
N GLY A 263 -18.19 -4.50 21.02
CA GLY A 263 -18.19 -5.10 22.36
C GLY A 263 -19.52 -5.70 22.81
N SER A 264 -20.64 -5.20 22.34
CA SER A 264 -21.97 -5.76 22.61
C SER A 264 -22.98 -5.34 21.54
N THR A 265 -24.17 -6.01 21.57
CA THR A 265 -25.34 -5.59 20.78
C THR A 265 -25.91 -4.24 21.21
N TYR A 266 -25.34 -3.61 22.22
CA TYR A 266 -25.75 -2.30 22.73
C TYR A 266 -24.67 -1.28 22.39
N GLU A 267 -25.06 -0.21 21.78
CA GLU A 267 -24.31 0.93 21.28
C GLU A 267 -23.43 1.69 22.32
N THR A 268 -23.26 1.12 23.51
CA THR A 268 -22.60 1.78 24.63
C THR A 268 -21.19 1.30 24.91
N ASP A 269 -20.81 0.12 24.42
CA ASP A 269 -19.47 -0.41 24.66
C ASP A 269 -18.49 0.11 23.61
N PRO A 270 -17.24 0.42 23.99
CA PRO A 270 -16.24 0.89 23.05
C PRO A 270 -15.89 -0.20 22.03
N GLU A 271 -15.81 0.16 20.77
CA GLU A 271 -15.25 -0.73 19.76
C GLU A 271 -13.79 -1.06 20.08
N GLU A 272 -13.41 -2.29 19.87
CA GLU A 272 -12.05 -2.77 20.08
C GLU A 272 -11.41 -3.12 18.75
N LEU A 273 -10.38 -2.37 18.33
CA LEU A 273 -9.50 -2.76 17.23
C LEU A 273 -8.54 -3.83 17.74
N VAL A 274 -8.58 -5.02 17.13
CA VAL A 274 -7.72 -6.14 17.46
C VAL A 274 -6.76 -6.41 16.33
N MET A 275 -5.47 -6.47 16.64
CA MET A 275 -4.43 -6.88 15.73
C MET A 275 -3.94 -8.29 16.08
N SER A 276 -3.89 -9.17 15.10
CA SER A 276 -3.43 -10.53 15.24
C SER A 276 -2.32 -10.86 14.26
N ASP A 277 -1.44 -11.75 14.63
CA ASP A 277 -0.42 -12.31 13.74
C ASP A 277 -1.09 -13.20 12.68
N LEU A 278 -0.83 -12.93 11.41
CA LEU A 278 -1.45 -13.59 10.27
C LEU A 278 -1.16 -15.09 10.25
N ALA A 279 0.05 -15.51 10.60
CA ALA A 279 0.46 -16.91 10.54
C ALA A 279 -0.13 -17.75 11.70
N THR A 280 -0.24 -17.18 12.89
CA THR A 280 -0.63 -17.91 14.11
C THR A 280 -2.04 -17.62 14.59
N GLY A 281 -2.65 -16.50 14.18
CA GLY A 281 -3.92 -16.02 14.70
C GLY A 281 -3.88 -15.48 16.12
N LYS A 282 -2.70 -15.40 16.71
CA LYS A 282 -2.57 -14.89 18.07
C LYS A 282 -2.70 -13.38 18.10
N LYS A 283 -3.47 -12.86 19.04
CA LYS A 283 -3.53 -11.43 19.31
C LYS A 283 -2.12 -10.92 19.61
N VAL A 284 -1.71 -9.85 18.95
CA VAL A 284 -0.46 -9.13 19.21
C VAL A 284 -0.73 -8.01 20.20
N TRP A 285 -1.70 -7.15 19.91
CA TRP A 285 -2.24 -6.13 20.81
C TRP A 285 -3.66 -5.75 20.37
N SER A 286 -4.35 -4.99 21.21
CA SER A 286 -5.62 -4.39 20.85
C SER A 286 -5.74 -2.97 21.37
N SER A 287 -6.74 -2.23 20.88
CA SER A 287 -7.00 -0.88 21.37
C SER A 287 -7.37 -0.84 22.86
N ALA A 288 -7.79 -1.98 23.44
CA ALA A 288 -8.01 -2.11 24.88
C ALA A 288 -6.70 -2.30 25.69
N ASP A 289 -5.64 -2.79 25.03
CA ASP A 289 -4.33 -3.03 25.67
C ASP A 289 -3.43 -1.78 25.67
N VAL A 290 -3.74 -0.79 24.82
CA VAL A 290 -2.90 0.40 24.63
C VAL A 290 -3.52 1.62 25.31
N THR A 291 -2.68 2.58 25.66
CA THR A 291 -3.17 3.86 26.19
C THR A 291 -3.90 4.63 25.10
N PRO A 292 -5.17 5.00 25.29
CA PRO A 292 -5.89 5.84 24.35
C PRO A 292 -5.18 7.18 24.11
N PRO A 293 -5.29 7.76 22.92
CA PRO A 293 -4.62 9.02 22.63
C PRO A 293 -5.21 10.17 23.45
N LYS A 294 -4.39 11.18 23.73
CA LYS A 294 -4.84 12.37 24.47
C LYS A 294 -6.00 13.05 23.73
N GLY A 295 -7.10 13.25 24.40
CA GLY A 295 -8.31 13.88 23.85
C GLY A 295 -9.50 12.91 23.73
N VAL A 296 -9.28 11.61 23.89
CA VAL A 296 -10.34 10.61 24.06
C VAL A 296 -10.83 10.65 25.52
N GLU A 297 -12.14 10.58 25.69
CA GLU A 297 -12.77 10.56 27.01
C GLU A 297 -12.56 9.20 27.70
N LEU A 298 -12.18 9.27 28.98
CA LEU A 298 -11.91 8.11 29.81
C LEU A 298 -12.73 8.20 31.08
N ASP A 299 -13.03 7.05 31.68
CA ASP A 299 -13.64 7.00 33.01
C ASP A 299 -12.64 7.35 34.13
N ASP A 300 -13.12 7.33 35.39
CA ASP A 300 -12.30 7.60 36.58
C ASP A 300 -11.11 6.62 36.73
N LYS A 301 -11.14 5.49 36.05
CA LYS A 301 -10.07 4.48 36.05
C LYS A 301 -9.12 4.61 34.85
N GLY A 302 -9.35 5.57 33.98
CA GLY A 302 -8.57 5.78 32.77
C GLY A 302 -8.90 4.80 31.63
N VAL A 303 -10.10 4.21 31.65
CA VAL A 303 -10.57 3.27 30.64
C VAL A 303 -11.54 3.98 29.71
N ARG A 304 -11.43 3.72 28.40
CA ARG A 304 -12.40 4.18 27.41
C ARG A 304 -13.75 3.49 27.61
N THR A 305 -14.81 4.24 27.72
CA THR A 305 -16.15 3.72 28.02
C THR A 305 -17.06 3.60 26.83
N SER A 306 -16.73 4.25 25.74
CA SER A 306 -17.54 4.27 24.51
C SER A 306 -16.71 4.73 23.32
N GLY A 307 -17.34 4.83 22.17
CA GLY A 307 -16.78 5.39 20.96
C GLY A 307 -16.21 4.38 19.98
N SER A 308 -16.17 4.80 18.75
CA SER A 308 -15.69 4.02 17.61
C SER A 308 -14.19 4.13 17.44
N ILE A 309 -13.61 3.22 16.67
CA ILE A 309 -12.22 3.27 16.23
C ILE A 309 -12.14 2.90 14.75
N ARG A 310 -11.32 3.64 14.01
CA ARG A 310 -11.10 3.42 12.57
C ARG A 310 -9.62 3.33 12.28
N VAL A 311 -9.28 2.54 11.28
CA VAL A 311 -7.94 2.52 10.69
C VAL A 311 -7.96 3.42 9.46
N LEU A 312 -7.15 4.46 9.47
CA LEU A 312 -7.07 5.42 8.36
C LEU A 312 -5.99 5.03 7.35
N ASP A 313 -4.86 4.51 7.82
CA ASP A 313 -3.79 4.01 6.94
C ASP A 313 -2.87 3.05 7.70
N VAL A 314 -2.25 2.12 6.97
CA VAL A 314 -1.18 1.26 7.48
C VAL A 314 -0.03 1.29 6.50
N ARG A 315 1.12 1.79 6.94
CA ARG A 315 2.30 1.96 6.09
C ARG A 315 3.59 1.88 6.91
N ASP A 316 4.61 1.23 6.35
CA ASP A 316 5.98 1.20 6.89
C ASP A 316 6.06 0.89 8.40
N GLY A 317 5.34 -0.14 8.83
CA GLY A 317 5.30 -0.57 10.23
C GLY A 317 4.56 0.37 11.17
N ARG A 318 3.72 1.27 10.65
CA ARG A 318 2.89 2.21 11.39
C ARG A 318 1.43 2.06 11.02
N ILE A 319 0.56 2.32 11.99
CA ILE A 319 -0.88 2.38 11.80
C ILE A 319 -1.38 3.75 12.25
N LEU A 320 -2.09 4.46 11.37
CA LEU A 320 -2.83 5.66 11.71
C LEU A 320 -4.27 5.27 12.04
N THR A 321 -4.74 5.71 13.18
CA THR A 321 -6.09 5.42 13.67
C THR A 321 -6.83 6.72 13.97
N ALA A 322 -8.16 6.69 13.84
CA ALA A 322 -9.06 7.69 14.39
C ALA A 322 -9.88 7.06 15.52
N TRP A 323 -9.96 7.73 16.64
CA TRP A 323 -10.68 7.33 17.84
C TRP A 323 -11.83 8.30 18.08
N GLY A 324 -13.05 7.82 18.23
CA GLY A 324 -14.15 8.65 18.71
C GLY A 324 -13.78 9.27 20.05
N ALA A 325 -13.89 10.58 20.18
CA ALA A 325 -13.43 11.32 21.37
C ALA A 325 -14.33 11.11 22.57
N GLY A 326 -15.61 10.84 22.37
CA GLY A 326 -16.62 10.70 23.42
C GLY A 326 -17.57 9.53 23.18
N ALA A 327 -18.83 9.71 23.53
CA ALA A 327 -19.87 8.71 23.38
C ALA A 327 -20.06 8.28 21.92
N PHE A 328 -20.73 7.15 21.73
CA PHE A 328 -21.22 6.69 20.45
C PHE A 328 -21.91 7.85 19.69
N LEU A 329 -21.66 7.97 18.40
CA LEU A 329 -22.11 9.07 17.56
C LEU A 329 -21.45 10.43 17.90
N THR A 330 -20.21 10.42 18.34
CA THR A 330 -19.46 11.65 18.51
C THR A 330 -19.09 12.25 17.14
N ASP A 331 -19.21 13.56 17.03
CA ASP A 331 -18.72 14.34 15.90
C ASP A 331 -17.22 14.67 16.01
N THR A 332 -16.59 14.29 17.13
CA THR A 332 -15.20 14.61 17.43
C THR A 332 -14.34 13.35 17.44
N TRP A 333 -13.25 13.41 16.68
CA TRP A 333 -12.30 12.34 16.52
C TRP A 333 -10.90 12.75 16.96
N VAL A 334 -10.11 11.79 17.40
CA VAL A 334 -8.71 11.96 17.76
C VAL A 334 -7.87 11.01 16.91
N THR A 335 -7.01 11.56 16.06
CA THR A 335 -6.05 10.75 15.29
C THR A 335 -4.79 10.50 16.08
N ALA A 336 -4.27 9.30 15.97
CA ALA A 336 -2.98 8.92 16.55
C ALA A 336 -2.31 7.83 15.71
N THR A 337 -0.97 7.85 15.71
CA THR A 337 -0.16 6.84 15.03
C THR A 337 0.42 5.89 16.07
N TYR A 338 0.41 4.60 15.76
CA TYR A 338 1.00 3.55 16.59
C TYR A 338 2.03 2.76 15.82
N ASP A 339 3.05 2.27 16.52
CA ASP A 339 3.96 1.24 16.02
C ASP A 339 3.19 -0.06 15.85
N LEU A 340 3.25 -0.61 14.66
CA LEU A 340 2.44 -1.76 14.27
C LEU A 340 2.77 -3.02 15.08
N ALA A 341 4.04 -3.21 15.45
CA ALA A 341 4.48 -4.41 16.16
C ALA A 341 4.19 -4.37 17.65
N SER A 342 4.25 -3.19 18.26
CA SER A 342 4.17 -3.05 19.72
C SER A 342 2.90 -2.40 20.24
N GLY A 343 2.09 -1.76 19.38
CA GLY A 343 0.94 -0.96 19.81
C GLY A 343 1.33 0.32 20.56
N LYS A 344 2.61 0.70 20.54
CA LYS A 344 3.07 1.91 21.21
C LYS A 344 2.75 3.13 20.35
N GLN A 345 2.11 4.14 20.95
CA GLN A 345 1.87 5.41 20.27
C GLN A 345 3.18 6.08 19.85
N ILE A 346 3.23 6.52 18.60
CA ILE A 346 4.34 7.26 17.99
C ILE A 346 3.88 8.70 17.80
N GLY A 347 4.60 9.64 18.41
CA GLY A 347 4.26 11.07 18.30
C GLY A 347 3.04 11.49 19.09
N GLY A 348 2.43 12.59 18.66
CA GLY A 348 1.27 13.19 19.29
C GLY A 348 -0.06 12.70 18.76
N SER A 349 -1.12 13.38 19.16
CA SER A 349 -2.49 13.14 18.69
C SER A 349 -3.11 14.47 18.25
N THR A 350 -3.96 14.42 17.24
CA THR A 350 -4.68 15.59 16.72
C THR A 350 -6.16 15.36 16.87
N ARG A 351 -6.87 16.37 17.39
CA ARG A 351 -8.32 16.35 17.55
C ARG A 351 -8.97 17.21 16.47
N TYR A 352 -10.01 16.68 15.85
CA TYR A 352 -10.83 17.41 14.88
C TYR A 352 -12.30 17.05 15.04
N ALA A 353 -13.19 17.97 14.68
CA ALA A 353 -14.63 17.77 14.66
C ALA A 353 -15.11 17.51 13.22
N TYR A 354 -16.11 16.67 13.11
CA TYR A 354 -16.80 16.34 11.87
C TYR A 354 -18.27 16.72 12.02
N GLU A 355 -18.82 17.53 11.11
CA GLU A 355 -20.24 17.97 11.23
C GLU A 355 -21.22 16.91 10.71
N ASP A 356 -20.83 16.16 9.71
CA ASP A 356 -21.68 15.14 9.15
C ASP A 356 -21.57 13.82 9.91
N PHE A 357 -22.70 13.20 9.99
CA PHE A 357 -23.01 12.06 10.81
C PHE A 357 -21.95 10.96 10.75
N PRO A 358 -21.42 10.52 11.89
CA PRO A 358 -20.37 9.51 11.93
C PRO A 358 -20.79 8.10 11.46
N GLY A 359 -22.03 7.93 11.01
CA GLY A 359 -22.49 6.70 10.37
C GLY A 359 -21.98 6.52 8.96
N ASP A 360 -21.66 7.63 8.30
CA ASP A 360 -21.03 7.59 6.99
C ASP A 360 -19.56 7.95 7.17
N THR A 361 -18.81 6.95 7.61
CA THR A 361 -17.38 6.85 7.33
C THR A 361 -16.64 8.20 7.38
N ILE A 362 -15.71 8.38 8.30
CA ILE A 362 -14.51 9.09 7.87
C ILE A 362 -14.17 8.38 6.57
N ASN A 363 -14.58 8.98 5.47
CA ASN A 363 -14.48 8.34 4.18
C ASN A 363 -13.00 8.08 3.95
N THR A 364 -12.57 6.87 4.21
CA THR A 364 -11.17 6.46 4.16
C THR A 364 -10.72 6.33 2.72
N GLU A 365 -11.64 6.35 1.78
CA GLU A 365 -11.36 6.45 0.36
C GLU A 365 -10.77 7.84 0.03
N GLY A 366 -9.54 8.06 0.45
CA GLY A 366 -8.76 9.24 0.11
C GLY A 366 -8.88 10.44 1.03
N SER A 367 -9.63 10.37 2.12
CA SER A 367 -9.78 11.51 3.05
C SER A 367 -8.62 11.70 4.01
N SER A 368 -7.77 10.69 4.17
CA SER A 368 -6.57 10.77 5.01
C SER A 368 -5.36 10.27 4.25
N VAL A 369 -4.33 11.09 4.15
CA VAL A 369 -3.12 10.79 3.39
C VAL A 369 -1.87 11.09 4.20
N PHE A 370 -0.84 10.27 4.03
CA PHE A 370 0.49 10.53 4.58
C PHE A 370 1.41 11.15 3.53
N SER A 371 2.26 12.08 3.95
CA SER A 371 3.38 12.49 3.11
C SER A 371 4.38 11.33 2.95
N PRO A 372 5.04 11.21 1.78
CA PRO A 372 5.99 10.12 1.52
C PRO A 372 7.17 10.05 2.50
N ASP A 373 7.52 11.17 3.12
CA ASP A 373 8.55 11.27 4.15
C ASP A 373 8.04 10.97 5.58
N HIS A 374 6.74 10.63 5.72
CA HIS A 374 6.05 10.39 6.99
C HIS A 374 6.15 11.52 8.01
N GLN A 375 6.31 12.76 7.56
CA GLN A 375 6.34 13.92 8.45
C GLN A 375 4.95 14.53 8.64
N LEU A 376 4.13 14.52 7.60
CA LEU A 376 2.82 15.14 7.58
C LEU A 376 1.73 14.11 7.33
N ALA A 377 0.55 14.40 7.84
CA ALA A 377 -0.69 13.78 7.43
C ALA A 377 -1.72 14.86 7.12
N ALA A 378 -2.67 14.53 6.25
CA ALA A 378 -3.81 15.36 5.91
C ALA A 378 -5.09 14.54 5.98
N ALA A 379 -6.18 15.16 6.42
CA ALA A 379 -7.51 14.57 6.40
C ALA A 379 -8.56 15.63 6.02
N ALA A 380 -9.64 15.16 5.41
CA ALA A 380 -10.84 15.96 5.27
C ALA A 380 -11.51 16.13 6.65
N THR A 381 -12.00 17.32 6.90
CA THR A 381 -12.81 17.68 8.08
C THR A 381 -14.06 18.41 7.59
N GLU A 382 -15.00 18.67 8.47
CA GLU A 382 -16.20 19.44 8.17
C GLU A 382 -15.94 20.79 7.46
N ARG A 383 -14.75 21.35 7.67
CA ARG A 383 -14.34 22.63 7.11
C ARG A 383 -13.45 22.51 5.88
N GLY A 384 -13.20 21.31 5.43
CA GLY A 384 -12.23 21.00 4.39
C GLY A 384 -10.99 20.31 4.95
N SER A 385 -9.80 20.58 4.42
CA SER A 385 -8.57 19.90 4.81
C SER A 385 -7.95 20.44 6.09
N THR A 386 -7.40 19.52 6.87
CA THR A 386 -6.46 19.79 7.97
C THR A 386 -5.17 19.04 7.72
N VAL A 387 -4.02 19.69 7.96
CA VAL A 387 -2.69 19.10 7.89
C VAL A 387 -2.00 19.21 9.25
N TRP A 388 -1.38 18.13 9.70
CA TRP A 388 -0.66 18.09 10.98
C TRP A 388 0.66 17.35 10.87
N GLN A 389 1.57 17.59 11.82
CA GLN A 389 2.81 16.85 11.97
C GLN A 389 2.57 15.51 12.66
N LEU A 390 3.06 14.43 12.09
CA LEU A 390 2.94 13.11 12.69
C LEU A 390 3.81 12.94 13.94
N ALA A 391 4.88 13.71 14.05
CA ALA A 391 5.82 13.59 15.16
C ALA A 391 5.21 13.95 16.51
N ASP A 392 4.35 14.97 16.56
CA ASP A 392 3.80 15.51 17.80
C ASP A 392 2.30 15.81 17.74
N GLY A 393 1.66 15.61 16.58
CA GLY A 393 0.24 15.91 16.36
C GLY A 393 -0.05 17.41 16.24
N THR A 394 0.97 18.26 16.11
CA THR A 394 0.77 19.70 15.96
C THR A 394 0.12 20.00 14.62
N GLU A 395 -1.02 20.74 14.66
CA GLU A 395 -1.65 21.27 13.46
C GLU A 395 -0.69 22.21 12.73
N VAL A 396 -0.45 21.93 11.45
CA VAL A 396 0.33 22.82 10.57
C VAL A 396 -0.60 23.91 10.04
N TRP A 397 -1.75 23.51 9.54
CA TRP A 397 -2.84 24.40 9.18
C TRP A 397 -4.16 23.62 9.06
N ALA A 398 -5.26 24.34 9.19
CA ALA A 398 -6.60 23.87 8.87
C ALA A 398 -7.30 24.89 7.97
N GLN A 399 -8.25 24.44 7.18
CA GLN A 399 -9.17 25.34 6.48
C GLN A 399 -10.11 25.98 7.48
N LYS A 400 -10.55 27.20 7.17
CA LYS A 400 -11.42 28.00 8.03
C LYS A 400 -12.80 28.10 7.40
N GLU A 401 -13.77 28.37 8.25
CA GLU A 401 -15.13 28.72 7.80
C GLU A 401 -15.09 29.82 6.74
N GLY A 402 -15.82 29.65 5.64
CA GLY A 402 -15.83 30.53 4.49
C GLY A 402 -14.70 30.34 3.48
N GLU A 403 -13.75 29.46 3.72
CA GLU A 403 -12.84 28.98 2.68
C GLU A 403 -13.55 27.87 1.87
N LYS A 404 -13.20 27.74 0.59
CA LYS A 404 -13.70 26.66 -0.24
C LYS A 404 -13.10 25.34 0.26
N ALA A 405 -13.95 24.41 0.70
CA ALA A 405 -13.51 23.14 1.23
C ALA A 405 -12.71 22.35 0.18
N MET A 406 -11.65 21.72 0.62
CA MET A 406 -10.79 20.85 -0.17
C MET A 406 -10.71 19.48 0.49
N THR A 407 -10.97 18.42 -0.25
CA THR A 407 -10.74 17.04 0.18
C THR A 407 -9.34 16.62 -0.25
N PRO A 408 -8.45 16.23 0.67
CA PRO A 408 -7.09 15.84 0.31
C PRO A 408 -7.09 14.53 -0.48
N LEU A 409 -6.34 14.50 -1.58
CA LEU A 409 -6.14 13.31 -2.40
C LEU A 409 -4.81 12.62 -2.11
N ARG A 410 -3.70 13.37 -2.21
CA ARG A 410 -2.35 12.85 -2.00
C ARG A 410 -1.31 13.95 -1.86
N PHE A 411 -0.16 13.59 -1.32
CA PHE A 411 1.03 14.43 -1.34
C PHE A 411 1.88 14.17 -2.60
N SER A 412 2.63 15.20 -3.01
CA SER A 412 3.69 15.05 -4.00
C SER A 412 4.81 14.09 -3.52
N PRO A 413 5.64 13.55 -4.43
CA PRO A 413 6.71 12.61 -4.07
C PRO A 413 7.72 13.11 -3.02
N ASN A 414 7.87 14.42 -2.89
CA ASN A 414 8.72 15.05 -1.87
C ASN A 414 7.94 15.54 -0.63
N GLY A 415 6.63 15.29 -0.56
CA GLY A 415 5.79 15.74 0.55
C GLY A 415 5.54 17.25 0.64
N ALA A 416 6.04 18.04 -0.32
CA ALA A 416 5.96 19.49 -0.27
C ALA A 416 4.63 20.07 -0.75
N VAL A 417 3.89 19.32 -1.56
CA VAL A 417 2.60 19.75 -2.14
C VAL A 417 1.53 18.78 -1.74
N LEU A 418 0.38 19.29 -1.34
CA LEU A 418 -0.85 18.54 -1.13
C LEU A 418 -1.81 18.84 -2.28
N TYR A 419 -2.30 17.79 -2.93
CA TYR A 419 -3.34 17.87 -3.94
C TYR A 419 -4.68 17.51 -3.31
N GLY A 420 -5.75 18.15 -3.77
CA GLY A 420 -7.09 17.85 -3.30
C GLY A 420 -8.17 18.33 -4.25
N THR A 421 -9.33 17.71 -4.20
CA THR A 421 -10.53 18.11 -4.94
C THR A 421 -11.32 19.17 -4.18
N THR A 422 -12.16 19.90 -4.87
CA THR A 422 -13.13 20.82 -4.26
C THR A 422 -14.51 20.52 -4.85
N GLU A 423 -15.57 20.70 -4.10
CA GLU A 423 -16.96 20.37 -4.49
C GLU A 423 -17.43 21.00 -5.83
N GLU A 424 -16.79 22.06 -6.28
CA GLU A 424 -17.21 22.77 -7.50
C GLU A 424 -16.52 22.27 -8.77
N SER A 425 -15.64 21.27 -8.67
CA SER A 425 -14.78 20.87 -9.78
C SER A 425 -14.70 19.36 -9.88
N ASP A 426 -15.43 18.80 -10.82
CA ASP A 426 -15.45 17.35 -11.07
C ASP A 426 -14.19 16.83 -11.77
N ASP A 427 -13.42 17.72 -12.47
CA ASP A 427 -12.30 17.29 -13.32
C ASP A 427 -10.96 17.98 -12.98
N THR A 428 -10.91 18.84 -11.97
CA THR A 428 -9.70 19.58 -11.63
C THR A 428 -9.36 19.54 -10.15
N VAL A 429 -8.06 19.62 -9.88
CA VAL A 429 -7.47 19.47 -8.56
C VAL A 429 -6.75 20.75 -8.17
N LEU A 430 -6.94 21.13 -6.92
CA LEU A 430 -6.21 22.21 -6.26
C LEU A 430 -4.87 21.65 -5.75
N ALA A 431 -3.76 22.32 -6.06
CA ALA A 431 -2.46 22.02 -5.49
C ALA A 431 -2.05 23.13 -4.53
N VAL A 432 -1.73 22.76 -3.29
CA VAL A 432 -1.30 23.73 -2.25
C VAL A 432 0.06 23.32 -1.68
N ASP A 433 0.82 24.30 -1.23
CA ASP A 433 1.99 24.06 -0.41
C ASP A 433 1.56 23.39 0.92
N ALA A 434 2.10 22.21 1.19
CA ALA A 434 1.66 21.36 2.28
C ALA A 434 1.92 21.95 3.68
N ARG A 435 2.80 22.94 3.80
CA ARG A 435 3.16 23.55 5.08
C ARG A 435 2.55 24.95 5.28
N THR A 436 2.29 25.68 4.18
CA THR A 436 1.85 27.06 4.26
C THR A 436 0.42 27.28 3.78
N LYS A 437 -0.22 26.27 3.25
CA LYS A 437 -1.56 26.34 2.62
C LYS A 437 -1.62 27.28 1.40
N LYS A 438 -0.46 27.73 0.90
CA LYS A 438 -0.42 28.61 -0.27
C LYS A 438 -0.87 27.84 -1.51
N VAL A 439 -1.86 28.36 -2.23
CA VAL A 439 -2.29 27.81 -3.52
C VAL A 439 -1.17 27.98 -4.55
N LEU A 440 -0.77 26.87 -5.15
CA LEU A 440 0.25 26.80 -6.20
C LEU A 440 -0.40 26.71 -7.57
N VAL A 441 -1.41 25.85 -7.74
CA VAL A 441 -2.20 25.69 -8.96
C VAL A 441 -3.67 25.49 -8.55
N LYS A 442 -4.60 26.08 -9.28
CA LYS A 442 -6.04 26.02 -8.98
C LYS A 442 -6.78 24.95 -9.80
N ASP A 443 -6.36 24.74 -11.02
CA ASP A 443 -7.10 23.98 -12.01
C ASP A 443 -6.15 22.96 -12.68
N LEU A 444 -5.47 22.13 -11.85
CA LEU A 444 -4.66 21.03 -12.37
C LEU A 444 -5.63 19.92 -12.86
N PRO A 445 -5.57 19.48 -14.11
CA PRO A 445 -6.37 18.35 -14.55
C PRO A 445 -6.09 17.12 -13.66
N GLU A 446 -7.10 16.36 -13.32
CA GLU A 446 -6.98 15.22 -12.40
C GLU A 446 -5.96 14.19 -12.91
N ASP A 447 -5.96 13.88 -14.21
CA ASP A 447 -4.97 13.01 -14.88
C ASP A 447 -3.52 13.48 -14.71
N ASN A 448 -3.30 14.74 -14.28
CA ASN A 448 -1.97 15.30 -14.05
C ASN A 448 -1.57 15.31 -12.56
N VAL A 449 -2.41 14.77 -11.68
CA VAL A 449 -2.01 14.58 -10.28
C VAL A 449 -1.02 13.41 -10.20
N PRO A 450 0.23 13.66 -9.78
CA PRO A 450 1.25 12.64 -9.87
C PRO A 450 1.06 11.55 -8.83
N LEU A 451 1.32 10.33 -9.24
CA LEU A 451 1.55 9.21 -8.35
C LEU A 451 3.02 9.22 -7.91
N SER A 452 3.26 8.93 -6.64
CA SER A 452 4.63 8.78 -6.14
C SER A 452 5.14 7.38 -6.45
N ALA A 453 6.30 7.28 -7.08
CA ALA A 453 6.99 6.00 -7.17
C ALA A 453 7.56 5.65 -5.79
N ARG A 454 7.22 4.47 -5.28
CA ARG A 454 7.65 4.01 -3.96
C ARG A 454 9.17 4.03 -3.86
N GLN A 455 9.73 4.53 -2.77
CA GLN A 455 11.17 4.52 -2.44
C GLN A 455 12.13 5.23 -3.41
N SER A 456 11.66 5.83 -4.51
CA SER A 456 12.57 6.36 -5.54
C SER A 456 12.78 7.87 -5.52
N GLY A 457 11.90 8.66 -4.90
CA GLY A 457 11.91 10.15 -5.02
C GLY A 457 11.52 10.63 -6.42
N TYR A 458 10.73 9.85 -7.13
CA TYR A 458 10.18 10.15 -8.44
C TYR A 458 8.65 10.13 -8.37
N GLY A 459 8.02 10.87 -9.26
CA GLY A 459 6.59 10.80 -9.52
C GLY A 459 6.33 10.49 -10.97
N TYR A 460 5.13 10.02 -11.25
CA TYR A 460 4.70 9.76 -12.63
C TYR A 460 3.24 10.14 -12.83
N VAL A 461 2.92 10.43 -14.08
CA VAL A 461 1.55 10.64 -14.53
C VAL A 461 1.29 9.76 -15.75
N SER A 462 0.08 9.20 -15.84
CA SER A 462 -0.40 8.47 -17.01
C SER A 462 -1.57 9.25 -17.60
N THR A 463 -1.41 9.72 -18.81
CA THR A 463 -2.40 10.51 -19.55
C THR A 463 -2.63 9.90 -20.92
N ASP A 464 -3.62 10.38 -21.65
CA ASP A 464 -3.82 9.95 -23.05
C ASP A 464 -2.61 10.23 -23.96
N ALA A 465 -1.78 11.22 -23.60
CA ALA A 465 -0.57 11.57 -24.35
C ALA A 465 0.61 10.62 -24.08
N GLY A 466 0.61 9.90 -22.96
CA GLY A 466 1.66 8.97 -22.58
C GLY A 466 1.83 8.79 -21.08
N PHE A 467 2.79 7.92 -20.75
CA PHE A 467 3.27 7.70 -19.39
C PHE A 467 4.57 8.48 -19.19
N PHE A 468 4.60 9.35 -18.20
CA PHE A 468 5.70 10.31 -17.98
C PHE A 468 6.23 10.19 -16.56
N VAL A 469 7.53 10.06 -16.40
CA VAL A 469 8.20 9.98 -15.11
C VAL A 469 9.07 11.21 -14.88
N PHE A 470 8.95 11.78 -13.69
CA PHE A 470 9.65 13.00 -13.28
C PHE A 470 10.40 12.78 -11.97
N PRO A 471 11.58 13.37 -11.79
CA PRO A 471 12.14 13.52 -10.47
C PRO A 471 11.21 14.35 -9.58
N ALA A 472 11.20 14.10 -8.29
CA ALA A 472 10.59 15.03 -7.34
C ALA A 472 11.31 16.39 -7.43
N ALA A 473 10.58 17.49 -7.27
CA ALA A 473 11.18 18.81 -7.18
C ALA A 473 12.13 18.89 -5.96
N GLY A 474 13.25 19.56 -6.13
CA GLY A 474 14.23 19.76 -5.05
C GLY A 474 13.80 20.84 -4.06
#